data_d515154a7087cacd8948d429579ad8d5
#
_entry.id   d515154a7087cacd8948d429579ad8d5
#
_cell.length_a   1.000
_cell.length_b   1.000
_cell.length_c   1.000
_cell.angle_alpha   90.00
_cell.angle_beta   90.00
_cell.angle_gamma   90.00
#
_symmetry.space_group_name_H-M   'P 1'
#
loop_
_entity.id
_entity.type
_entity.pdbx_description
1 polymer ?
#
loop_
_entity_poly.entity_id
_entity_poly.type
_entity_poly.pdbx_seq_one_letter_code
_entity_poly.pdbx_strand_id
1 'polypeptide(L)'
;MATLHYAAGGTAAEVAPDGFNLVDVQYVSQVNALPDGMKALVYLGAHDGATQSFIDQVTPFLNNPKVFGFYLMDEPDPTGRWGTYASAATLKAESDWIHSHFPGAKTFITMMNMGSSTNPDFTNTYNPANTGIDYYGIDPYPVRTGTTTVDYDMIDRAVAAAVKSGIPIDKIIPVYQAFGGGGWTTDTGGKHVMPTAAQEQIMVDHWANLVPSPAFDYVYAWGSQNGDTALENSPELQAFFKQHNASTTSSTPPVTTDPTPPPTSDPTPPSTDPTPPTTTDPSQGDHVIQGGKGNNTYHIDNAHDKVMEAAGGGFDKVMASVSYALSTGSHIEQLSTSSTRGTTAIDLTGNEFGQTIIGNNGDNKINGGGGSDLLKGYGGHDAFVFSTALGPNNIDRIADFNVFQDKIYLDHTIFAGLQKGALSASNFHIGPAAHDANDHIIYNSATGALSFDSDGIGGHAQTQFASLAPHLHLGESSFLIV
;
A
#
# COMPACT_ATOMS: atom_id res chain seq x y z
N MET A 1 10.03 -5.20 27.88
CA MET A 1 10.01 -4.09 26.89
C MET A 1 8.56 -3.87 26.52
N ALA A 2 8.15 -2.64 26.33
CA ALA A 2 6.76 -2.37 25.92
C ALA A 2 6.50 -3.04 24.57
N THR A 3 5.35 -3.68 24.43
CA THR A 3 4.91 -4.29 23.17
C THR A 3 4.61 -3.17 22.17
N LEU A 4 5.00 -3.36 20.94
CA LEU A 4 4.59 -2.48 19.84
C LEU A 4 3.21 -2.93 19.37
N HIS A 5 2.36 -1.97 18.99
CA HIS A 5 1.00 -2.18 18.51
C HIS A 5 0.89 -1.70 17.07
N TYR A 6 0.63 -2.61 16.15
CA TYR A 6 0.56 -2.36 14.73
C TYR A 6 -0.90 -2.39 14.24
N ALA A 7 -1.29 -1.38 13.45
CA ALA A 7 -2.55 -1.37 12.73
C ALA A 7 -2.28 -1.23 11.22
N ALA A 8 -2.70 -2.21 10.43
CA ALA A 8 -2.50 -2.21 8.99
C ALA A 8 -3.39 -1.18 8.29
N GLY A 9 -2.81 -0.43 7.35
CA GLY A 9 -3.53 0.47 6.45
C GLY A 9 -3.96 1.80 7.06
N GLY A 10 -3.48 2.13 8.27
CA GLY A 10 -3.70 3.42 8.92
C GLY A 10 -2.46 4.32 8.83
N THR A 11 -2.66 5.62 8.66
CA THR A 11 -1.54 6.57 8.82
C THR A 11 -1.20 6.78 10.29
N ALA A 12 0.02 7.23 10.57
CA ALA A 12 0.45 7.52 11.94
C ALA A 12 -0.49 8.50 12.68
N ALA A 13 -1.04 9.50 11.97
CA ALA A 13 -1.97 10.47 12.54
C ALA A 13 -3.33 9.86 12.91
N GLU A 14 -3.79 8.86 12.16
CA GLU A 14 -5.06 8.17 12.39
C GLU A 14 -4.96 7.19 13.56
N VAL A 15 -3.87 6.42 13.64
CA VAL A 15 -3.78 5.30 14.55
C VAL A 15 -3.15 5.64 15.92
N ALA A 16 -2.30 6.67 15.99
CA ALA A 16 -1.64 7.09 17.23
C ALA A 16 -2.61 7.49 18.36
N PRO A 17 -3.76 8.16 18.10
CA PRO A 17 -4.73 8.48 19.15
C PRO A 17 -5.27 7.25 19.90
N ASP A 18 -5.24 6.07 19.28
CA ASP A 18 -5.70 4.80 19.84
C ASP A 18 -4.55 3.93 20.36
N GLY A 19 -3.36 4.54 20.51
CA GLY A 19 -2.21 3.92 21.17
C GLY A 19 -1.37 3.01 20.26
N PHE A 20 -1.67 2.93 18.95
CA PHE A 20 -0.81 2.22 18.02
C PHE A 20 0.47 3.01 17.81
N ASN A 21 1.61 2.31 17.85
CA ASN A 21 2.94 2.91 17.81
C ASN A 21 3.87 2.23 16.80
N LEU A 22 3.34 1.31 15.99
CA LEU A 22 3.97 0.71 14.83
C LEU A 22 3.01 0.87 13.64
N VAL A 23 3.51 1.37 12.52
CA VAL A 23 2.70 1.61 11.30
C VAL A 23 3.42 1.11 10.08
N ASP A 24 2.66 0.62 9.09
CA ASP A 24 3.21 0.30 7.79
C ASP A 24 3.52 1.56 6.99
N VAL A 25 4.65 1.52 6.33
CA VAL A 25 5.13 2.59 5.45
C VAL A 25 5.75 2.00 4.20
N GLN A 26 5.73 2.76 3.12
CA GLN A 26 6.35 2.34 1.85
C GLN A 26 7.48 3.31 1.42
N TYR A 27 7.53 4.50 2.01
CA TYR A 27 8.48 5.55 1.62
C TYR A 27 9.24 6.11 2.81
N VAL A 28 10.49 6.50 2.58
CA VAL A 28 11.36 7.09 3.62
C VAL A 28 10.77 8.40 4.18
N SER A 29 10.07 9.18 3.35
CA SER A 29 9.38 10.40 3.80
C SER A 29 8.34 10.10 4.88
N GLN A 30 7.61 9.00 4.77
CA GLN A 30 6.65 8.56 5.79
C GLN A 30 7.36 8.20 7.10
N VAL A 31 8.51 7.50 7.02
CA VAL A 31 9.32 7.19 8.22
C VAL A 31 9.80 8.46 8.91
N ASN A 32 10.30 9.42 8.13
CA ASN A 32 10.82 10.67 8.65
C ASN A 32 9.73 11.53 9.30
N ALA A 33 8.50 11.46 8.79
CA ALA A 33 7.33 12.17 9.30
C ALA A 33 6.69 11.50 10.54
N LEU A 34 7.14 10.31 10.96
CA LEU A 34 6.57 9.66 12.13
C LEU A 34 6.78 10.50 13.40
N PRO A 35 5.77 10.64 14.26
CA PRO A 35 5.92 11.24 15.59
C PRO A 35 6.96 10.50 16.43
N ASP A 36 7.47 11.19 17.45
CA ASP A 36 8.38 10.58 18.42
C ASP A 36 7.68 9.43 19.15
N GLY A 37 8.41 8.34 19.35
CA GLY A 37 7.91 7.11 19.96
C GLY A 37 7.26 6.13 18.98
N MET A 38 6.92 6.55 17.78
CA MET A 38 6.42 5.63 16.73
C MET A 38 7.55 4.99 15.94
N LYS A 39 7.30 3.78 15.44
CA LYS A 39 8.19 3.01 14.60
C LYS A 39 7.53 2.67 13.27
N ALA A 40 8.35 2.42 12.27
CA ALA A 40 7.96 2.00 10.93
C ALA A 40 8.16 0.49 10.75
N LEU A 41 7.16 -0.18 10.23
CA LEU A 41 7.26 -1.47 9.57
C LEU A 41 7.19 -1.22 8.06
N VAL A 42 8.32 -1.38 7.34
CA VAL A 42 8.38 -1.03 5.91
C VAL A 42 7.78 -2.15 5.09
N TYR A 43 6.64 -1.90 4.44
CA TYR A 43 6.00 -2.87 3.56
C TYR A 43 6.68 -2.89 2.19
N LEU A 44 7.16 -4.06 1.79
CA LEU A 44 7.92 -4.23 0.54
C LEU A 44 7.10 -4.94 -0.55
N GLY A 45 6.29 -5.94 -0.19
CA GLY A 45 5.64 -6.82 -1.17
C GLY A 45 6.64 -7.62 -2.01
N ALA A 46 7.84 -7.86 -1.47
CA ALA A 46 8.96 -8.48 -2.18
C ALA A 46 8.84 -10.01 -2.15
N HIS A 47 9.22 -10.68 -3.25
CA HIS A 47 9.14 -12.13 -3.38
C HIS A 47 10.15 -12.72 -4.39
N ASP A 48 11.03 -11.89 -4.96
CA ASP A 48 11.97 -12.27 -6.02
C ASP A 48 13.41 -12.47 -5.52
N GLY A 49 13.61 -12.40 -4.20
CA GLY A 49 14.92 -12.50 -3.56
C GLY A 49 15.67 -11.16 -3.53
N ALA A 50 16.90 -11.18 -3.05
CA ALA A 50 17.73 -9.97 -2.92
C ALA A 50 18.24 -9.45 -4.28
N THR A 51 17.33 -9.18 -5.19
CA THR A 51 17.60 -8.59 -6.50
C THR A 51 17.99 -7.12 -6.37
N GLN A 52 18.51 -6.51 -7.47
CA GLN A 52 18.82 -5.08 -7.46
C GLN A 52 17.60 -4.23 -7.15
N SER A 53 16.43 -4.59 -7.67
CA SER A 53 15.16 -3.90 -7.38
C SER A 53 14.82 -3.92 -5.89
N PHE A 54 14.97 -5.08 -5.24
CA PHE A 54 14.79 -5.21 -3.79
C PHE A 54 15.81 -4.34 -3.03
N ILE A 55 17.10 -4.40 -3.41
CA ILE A 55 18.17 -3.61 -2.80
C ILE A 55 17.88 -2.11 -2.91
N ASP A 56 17.46 -1.64 -4.08
CA ASP A 56 17.13 -0.24 -4.32
C ASP A 56 15.92 0.21 -3.48
N GLN A 57 14.94 -0.69 -3.27
CA GLN A 57 13.78 -0.44 -2.43
C GLN A 57 14.13 -0.34 -0.95
N VAL A 58 15.02 -1.19 -0.45
CA VAL A 58 15.39 -1.26 0.99
C VAL A 58 16.46 -0.22 1.37
N THR A 59 17.43 0.04 0.47
CA THR A 59 18.59 0.91 0.75
C THR A 59 18.21 2.28 1.35
N PRO A 60 17.18 2.99 0.90
CA PRO A 60 16.80 4.29 1.45
C PRO A 60 16.43 4.28 2.94
N PHE A 61 16.06 3.13 3.48
CA PHE A 61 15.64 2.98 4.89
C PHE A 61 16.79 2.59 5.83
N LEU A 62 17.94 2.21 5.28
CA LEU A 62 19.06 1.72 6.09
C LEU A 62 19.49 2.74 7.15
N ASN A 63 19.77 2.24 8.35
CA ASN A 63 20.22 3.02 9.50
C ASN A 63 19.23 4.09 10.00
N ASN A 64 17.98 4.10 9.54
CA ASN A 64 16.97 5.00 10.08
C ASN A 64 16.47 4.46 11.44
N PRO A 65 16.68 5.17 12.56
CA PRO A 65 16.34 4.67 13.90
C PRO A 65 14.84 4.50 14.14
N LYS A 66 13.97 5.08 13.31
CA LYS A 66 12.53 4.90 13.38
C LYS A 66 12.07 3.60 12.69
N VAL A 67 12.89 2.97 11.87
CA VAL A 67 12.56 1.67 11.26
C VAL A 67 12.69 0.57 12.30
N PHE A 68 11.59 -0.13 12.58
CA PHE A 68 11.58 -1.36 13.36
C PHE A 68 12.03 -2.54 12.51
N GLY A 69 11.50 -2.64 11.30
CA GLY A 69 11.76 -3.75 10.40
C GLY A 69 11.05 -3.64 9.06
N PHE A 70 11.02 -4.75 8.35
CA PHE A 70 10.51 -4.88 7.01
C PHE A 70 9.46 -5.98 6.94
N TYR A 71 8.28 -5.62 6.46
CA TYR A 71 7.21 -6.54 6.11
C TYR A 71 7.46 -6.98 4.66
N LEU A 72 8.05 -8.15 4.51
CA LEU A 72 8.52 -8.62 3.21
C LEU A 72 7.35 -8.89 2.29
N MET A 73 6.34 -9.64 2.78
CA MET A 73 5.19 -10.03 1.98
C MET A 73 4.01 -10.44 2.85
N ASP A 74 2.81 -10.10 2.40
CA ASP A 74 1.55 -10.56 2.97
C ASP A 74 1.15 -11.90 2.35
N GLU A 75 0.90 -12.90 3.19
CA GLU A 75 0.47 -14.26 2.81
C GLU A 75 1.19 -14.85 1.57
N PRO A 76 2.55 -14.95 1.57
CA PRO A 76 3.26 -15.58 0.48
C PRO A 76 2.80 -17.02 0.27
N ASP A 77 2.58 -17.42 -0.98
CA ASP A 77 2.17 -18.78 -1.34
C ASP A 77 3.37 -19.62 -1.81
N PRO A 78 3.80 -20.63 -1.04
CA PRO A 78 4.92 -21.49 -1.45
C PRO A 78 4.63 -22.36 -2.68
N THR A 79 3.36 -22.45 -3.08
CA THR A 79 2.92 -23.26 -4.23
C THR A 79 2.56 -22.43 -5.45
N GLY A 80 2.25 -21.16 -5.28
CA GLY A 80 1.73 -20.26 -6.31
C GLY A 80 0.33 -20.62 -6.81
N ARG A 81 -0.40 -21.47 -6.06
CA ARG A 81 -1.74 -21.93 -6.44
C ARG A 81 -2.85 -20.99 -6.01
N TRP A 82 -2.69 -20.35 -4.89
CA TRP A 82 -3.73 -19.58 -4.21
C TRP A 82 -3.42 -18.10 -4.11
N GLY A 83 -2.13 -17.74 -4.15
CA GLY A 83 -1.64 -16.39 -4.02
C GLY A 83 -0.35 -16.14 -4.77
N THR A 84 0.34 -15.05 -4.45
CA THR A 84 1.62 -14.73 -5.07
C THR A 84 2.70 -15.72 -4.62
N TYR A 85 3.31 -16.38 -5.60
CA TYR A 85 4.37 -17.35 -5.34
C TYR A 85 5.59 -16.69 -4.71
N ALA A 86 6.06 -17.24 -3.60
CA ALA A 86 7.38 -16.95 -3.05
C ALA A 86 8.05 -18.24 -2.59
N SER A 87 9.29 -18.46 -2.95
CA SER A 87 10.03 -19.59 -2.39
C SER A 87 10.64 -19.26 -1.03
N ALA A 88 10.81 -20.24 -0.16
CA ALA A 88 11.55 -20.02 1.09
C ALA A 88 12.98 -19.50 0.84
N ALA A 89 13.59 -19.90 -0.28
CA ALA A 89 14.94 -19.46 -0.65
C ALA A 89 14.97 -17.96 -1.06
N THR A 90 13.96 -17.46 -1.77
CA THR A 90 13.87 -16.04 -2.11
C THR A 90 13.64 -15.17 -0.89
N LEU A 91 12.69 -15.54 -0.03
CA LEU A 91 12.45 -14.84 1.25
C LEU A 91 13.67 -14.89 2.18
N LYS A 92 14.41 -16.02 2.16
CA LYS A 92 15.67 -16.12 2.90
C LYS A 92 16.72 -15.14 2.39
N ALA A 93 16.88 -15.03 1.07
CA ALA A 93 17.86 -14.11 0.48
C ALA A 93 17.54 -12.65 0.84
N GLU A 94 16.26 -12.27 0.86
CA GLU A 94 15.80 -10.94 1.27
C GLU A 94 16.06 -10.68 2.75
N SER A 95 15.70 -11.63 3.61
CA SER A 95 15.91 -11.55 5.06
C SER A 95 17.42 -11.46 5.40
N ASP A 96 18.23 -12.35 4.81
CA ASP A 96 19.69 -12.36 5.03
C ASP A 96 20.33 -11.04 4.57
N TRP A 97 19.87 -10.48 3.43
CA TRP A 97 20.38 -9.21 2.95
C TRP A 97 20.07 -8.07 3.91
N ILE A 98 18.81 -7.97 4.42
CA ILE A 98 18.42 -6.97 5.42
C ILE A 98 19.28 -7.10 6.67
N HIS A 99 19.38 -8.30 7.25
CA HIS A 99 20.16 -8.51 8.49
C HIS A 99 21.64 -8.17 8.34
N SER A 100 22.22 -8.39 7.15
CA SER A 100 23.62 -8.07 6.91
C SER A 100 23.89 -6.58 6.68
N HIS A 101 22.93 -5.82 6.16
CA HIS A 101 23.08 -4.41 5.82
C HIS A 101 22.40 -3.46 6.80
N PHE A 102 21.46 -3.96 7.58
CA PHE A 102 20.79 -3.20 8.63
C PHE A 102 20.73 -4.01 9.92
N PRO A 103 21.84 -4.15 10.65
CA PRO A 103 21.86 -4.92 11.89
C PRO A 103 20.84 -4.39 12.91
N GLY A 104 19.98 -5.28 13.39
CA GLY A 104 18.91 -4.94 14.34
C GLY A 104 17.53 -4.68 13.74
N ALA A 105 17.42 -4.41 12.45
CA ALA A 105 16.13 -4.40 11.76
C ALA A 105 15.53 -5.80 11.77
N LYS A 106 14.18 -5.87 11.83
CA LYS A 106 13.43 -7.13 11.87
C LYS A 106 12.79 -7.42 10.52
N THR A 107 12.58 -8.71 10.24
CA THR A 107 11.85 -9.17 9.07
C THR A 107 10.57 -9.89 9.49
N PHE A 108 9.49 -9.67 8.73
CA PHE A 108 8.15 -10.13 9.04
C PHE A 108 7.40 -10.56 7.78
N ILE A 109 6.59 -11.60 7.90
CA ILE A 109 5.58 -12.02 6.93
C ILE A 109 4.30 -12.40 7.68
N THR A 110 3.14 -12.31 7.06
CA THR A 110 1.95 -13.08 7.45
C THR A 110 1.98 -14.46 6.81
N MET A 111 1.28 -15.41 7.40
CA MET A 111 1.34 -16.81 6.97
C MET A 111 0.04 -17.23 6.30
N MET A 112 0.12 -17.61 5.03
CA MET A 112 -1.00 -18.25 4.36
C MET A 112 -1.31 -19.62 4.97
N ASN A 113 -2.55 -19.82 5.43
CA ASN A 113 -3.03 -21.12 5.89
C ASN A 113 -3.31 -22.04 4.68
N MET A 114 -2.49 -23.06 4.48
CA MET A 114 -2.61 -24.02 3.39
C MET A 114 -3.70 -25.10 3.65
N GLY A 115 -4.25 -25.12 4.84
CA GLY A 115 -5.33 -26.04 5.25
C GLY A 115 -6.70 -25.38 5.27
N SER A 116 -7.48 -25.66 6.31
CA SER A 116 -8.77 -25.03 6.56
C SER A 116 -8.81 -24.41 7.96
N SER A 117 -9.85 -23.64 8.25
CA SER A 117 -10.05 -23.06 9.58
C SER A 117 -10.19 -24.11 10.70
N THR A 118 -10.69 -25.30 10.37
CA THR A 118 -10.83 -26.43 11.31
C THR A 118 -9.60 -27.33 11.38
N ASN A 119 -8.74 -27.29 10.38
CA ASN A 119 -7.48 -28.05 10.30
C ASN A 119 -6.41 -27.19 9.60
N PRO A 120 -5.89 -26.15 10.27
CA PRO A 120 -4.88 -25.29 9.71
C PRO A 120 -3.58 -26.07 9.44
N ASP A 121 -2.91 -25.69 8.35
CA ASP A 121 -1.65 -26.35 7.91
C ASP A 121 -0.65 -25.30 7.45
N PHE A 122 0.50 -25.25 8.12
CA PHE A 122 1.66 -24.46 7.75
C PHE A 122 2.88 -25.34 7.44
N THR A 123 2.69 -26.66 7.32
CA THR A 123 3.79 -27.57 6.98
C THR A 123 4.27 -27.33 5.56
N ASN A 124 5.59 -27.52 5.34
CA ASN A 124 6.25 -27.26 4.05
C ASN A 124 6.10 -25.82 3.51
N THR A 125 5.84 -24.87 4.40
CA THR A 125 5.79 -23.43 4.10
C THR A 125 7.06 -22.74 4.61
N TYR A 126 6.90 -21.73 5.43
CA TYR A 126 7.98 -20.88 5.91
C TYR A 126 8.18 -21.03 7.42
N ASN A 127 9.43 -21.05 7.85
CA ASN A 127 9.82 -21.04 9.25
C ASN A 127 11.22 -20.43 9.39
N PRO A 128 11.70 -20.12 10.60
CA PRO A 128 13.01 -19.51 10.79
C PRO A 128 14.19 -20.28 10.21
N ALA A 129 14.09 -21.60 10.15
CA ALA A 129 15.18 -22.45 9.65
C ALA A 129 15.35 -22.36 8.12
N ASN A 130 14.26 -22.13 7.37
CA ASN A 130 14.30 -22.09 5.91
C ASN A 130 14.24 -20.68 5.32
N THR A 131 13.84 -19.65 6.09
CA THR A 131 13.73 -18.26 5.61
C THR A 131 14.60 -17.27 6.35
N GLY A 132 15.06 -17.58 7.58
CA GLY A 132 15.77 -16.62 8.43
C GLY A 132 14.92 -15.43 8.92
N ILE A 133 13.61 -15.44 8.66
CA ILE A 133 12.68 -14.38 9.05
C ILE A 133 12.51 -14.36 10.58
N ASP A 134 12.39 -13.13 11.14
CA ASP A 134 12.29 -12.94 12.60
C ASP A 134 10.89 -13.26 13.12
N TYR A 135 9.82 -12.83 12.42
CA TYR A 135 8.44 -12.91 12.92
C TYR A 135 7.44 -13.36 11.86
N TYR A 136 6.39 -14.07 12.30
CA TYR A 136 5.37 -14.70 11.48
C TYR A 136 3.99 -14.32 12.03
N GLY A 137 3.22 -13.54 11.30
CA GLY A 137 1.83 -13.22 11.62
C GLY A 137 0.94 -14.43 11.35
N ILE A 138 0.13 -14.80 12.33
CA ILE A 138 -0.87 -15.86 12.20
C ILE A 138 -2.23 -15.22 12.36
N ASP A 139 -3.11 -15.36 11.39
CA ASP A 139 -4.32 -14.57 11.20
C ASP A 139 -5.63 -15.38 11.15
N PRO A 140 -5.94 -16.18 12.20
CA PRO A 140 -7.22 -16.84 12.30
C PRO A 140 -8.31 -15.82 12.62
N TYR A 141 -9.31 -15.71 11.75
CA TYR A 141 -10.43 -14.78 11.90
C TYR A 141 -11.71 -15.52 12.28
N PRO A 142 -12.03 -15.69 13.58
CA PRO A 142 -13.11 -16.56 14.02
C PRO A 142 -14.50 -15.96 13.89
N VAL A 143 -14.65 -14.62 13.84
CA VAL A 143 -15.96 -13.96 13.79
C VAL A 143 -16.47 -13.93 12.35
N ARG A 144 -17.39 -14.85 12.04
CA ARG A 144 -17.87 -15.12 10.68
C ARG A 144 -19.34 -15.54 10.62
N THR A 145 -19.99 -15.41 9.47
CA THR A 145 -21.33 -15.95 9.21
C THR A 145 -21.28 -17.45 8.94
N GLY A 146 -22.43 -18.13 9.02
CA GLY A 146 -22.56 -19.55 8.71
C GLY A 146 -22.23 -20.47 9.89
N THR A 147 -21.93 -19.92 11.07
CA THR A 147 -21.74 -20.65 12.32
C THR A 147 -22.79 -20.22 13.34
N THR A 148 -23.22 -21.15 14.22
CA THR A 148 -24.18 -20.85 15.29
C THR A 148 -23.50 -20.22 16.50
N THR A 149 -22.19 -20.42 16.64
CA THR A 149 -21.33 -19.88 17.70
C THR A 149 -20.00 -19.47 17.10
N VAL A 150 -19.32 -18.49 17.70
CA VAL A 150 -17.96 -18.12 17.32
C VAL A 150 -17.00 -19.21 17.74
N ASP A 151 -16.16 -19.66 16.83
CA ASP A 151 -15.16 -20.72 17.06
C ASP A 151 -13.81 -20.09 17.45
N TYR A 152 -13.68 -19.68 18.69
CA TYR A 152 -12.44 -19.08 19.19
C TYR A 152 -11.26 -20.06 19.26
N ASP A 153 -11.52 -21.38 19.38
CA ASP A 153 -10.49 -22.42 19.35
C ASP A 153 -9.75 -22.47 17.99
N MET A 154 -10.23 -21.74 17.00
CA MET A 154 -9.52 -21.54 15.73
C MET A 154 -8.13 -20.91 15.96
N ILE A 155 -8.01 -19.98 16.93
CA ILE A 155 -6.75 -19.35 17.29
C ILE A 155 -5.79 -20.42 17.84
N ASP A 156 -6.28 -21.24 18.77
CA ASP A 156 -5.49 -22.32 19.40
C ASP A 156 -4.96 -23.30 18.36
N ARG A 157 -5.85 -23.73 17.42
CA ARG A 157 -5.48 -24.65 16.33
C ARG A 157 -4.45 -24.03 15.38
N ALA A 158 -4.58 -22.76 15.03
CA ALA A 158 -3.66 -22.06 14.13
C ALA A 158 -2.27 -21.93 14.78
N VAL A 159 -2.20 -21.51 16.04
CA VAL A 159 -0.92 -21.42 16.78
C VAL A 159 -0.28 -22.80 16.91
N ALA A 160 -1.05 -23.84 17.28
CA ALA A 160 -0.52 -25.21 17.36
C ALA A 160 0.03 -25.70 16.02
N ALA A 161 -0.65 -25.42 14.91
CA ALA A 161 -0.18 -25.76 13.58
C ALA A 161 1.10 -25.01 13.17
N ALA A 162 1.19 -23.71 13.51
CA ALA A 162 2.39 -22.91 13.27
C ALA A 162 3.59 -23.43 14.07
N VAL A 163 3.41 -23.75 15.33
CA VAL A 163 4.46 -24.36 16.17
C VAL A 163 4.90 -25.72 15.60
N LYS A 164 3.95 -26.54 15.16
CA LYS A 164 4.23 -27.83 14.54
C LYS A 164 5.04 -27.69 13.23
N SER A 165 4.87 -26.59 12.51
CA SER A 165 5.65 -26.29 11.29
C SER A 165 7.06 -25.78 11.56
N GLY A 166 7.44 -25.60 12.84
CA GLY A 166 8.77 -25.15 13.25
C GLY A 166 8.88 -23.64 13.52
N ILE A 167 7.76 -22.95 13.71
CA ILE A 167 7.75 -21.54 14.15
C ILE A 167 7.68 -21.50 15.68
N PRO A 168 8.73 -21.02 16.37
CA PRO A 168 8.71 -20.86 17.82
C PRO A 168 7.64 -19.83 18.29
N ILE A 169 7.06 -20.02 19.46
CA ILE A 169 6.00 -19.15 20.00
C ILE A 169 6.44 -17.69 20.09
N ASP A 170 7.68 -17.43 20.49
CA ASP A 170 8.26 -16.09 20.60
C ASP A 170 8.47 -15.38 19.25
N LYS A 171 8.28 -16.07 18.14
CA LYS A 171 8.31 -15.54 16.77
C LYS A 171 6.93 -15.41 16.14
N ILE A 172 5.89 -15.86 16.81
CA ILE A 172 4.49 -15.71 16.37
C ILE A 172 4.00 -14.30 16.73
N ILE A 173 3.38 -13.65 15.76
CA ILE A 173 2.70 -12.37 15.94
C ILE A 173 1.19 -12.61 15.89
N PRO A 174 0.45 -12.28 16.97
CA PRO A 174 -1.01 -12.31 16.98
C PRO A 174 -1.57 -11.33 15.94
N VAL A 175 -2.49 -11.80 15.10
CA VAL A 175 -3.25 -10.94 14.18
C VAL A 175 -4.71 -10.91 14.63
N TYR A 176 -5.19 -9.75 15.05
CA TYR A 176 -6.55 -9.54 15.52
C TYR A 176 -7.49 -9.17 14.39
N GLN A 177 -8.71 -9.68 14.45
CA GLN A 177 -9.73 -9.38 13.47
C GLN A 177 -10.41 -8.04 13.78
N ALA A 178 -10.25 -7.03 12.96
CA ALA A 178 -10.94 -5.75 13.08
C ALA A 178 -11.63 -5.32 11.79
N PHE A 179 -12.20 -6.29 11.07
CA PHE A 179 -12.91 -6.10 9.80
C PHE A 179 -14.07 -7.07 9.66
N GLY A 180 -15.01 -6.76 8.75
CA GLY A 180 -16.10 -7.65 8.40
C GLY A 180 -16.95 -7.16 7.23
N GLY A 181 -17.64 -8.05 6.56
CA GLY A 181 -18.43 -7.76 5.36
C GLY A 181 -17.60 -7.77 4.07
N GLY A 182 -17.98 -6.93 3.12
CA GLY A 182 -17.28 -6.76 1.85
C GLY A 182 -17.21 -8.01 0.97
N GLY A 183 -16.17 -8.08 0.14
CA GLY A 183 -15.88 -9.18 -0.78
C GLY A 183 -15.25 -10.40 -0.12
N TRP A 184 -14.80 -10.31 1.14
CA TRP A 184 -14.09 -11.39 1.82
C TRP A 184 -14.99 -12.58 2.15
N THR A 185 -14.58 -13.76 1.70
CA THR A 185 -15.28 -15.02 1.97
C THR A 185 -14.42 -15.95 2.81
N THR A 186 -15.06 -16.67 3.73
CA THR A 186 -14.39 -17.70 4.53
C THR A 186 -14.21 -19.00 3.72
N ASP A 187 -13.34 -19.88 4.20
CA ASP A 187 -13.11 -21.22 3.63
C ASP A 187 -14.38 -22.11 3.62
N THR A 188 -15.39 -21.76 4.41
CA THR A 188 -16.72 -22.43 4.45
C THR A 188 -17.78 -21.73 3.61
N GLY A 189 -17.41 -20.70 2.82
CA GLY A 189 -18.32 -19.94 1.98
C GLY A 189 -19.15 -18.87 2.71
N GLY A 190 -18.87 -18.63 3.99
CA GLY A 190 -19.43 -17.53 4.78
C GLY A 190 -18.73 -16.20 4.52
N LYS A 191 -19.06 -15.19 5.32
CA LYS A 191 -18.42 -13.87 5.34
C LYS A 191 -17.77 -13.63 6.69
N HIS A 192 -16.66 -12.89 6.72
CA HIS A 192 -16.18 -12.32 7.96
C HIS A 192 -17.15 -11.27 8.47
N VAL A 193 -17.25 -11.12 9.78
CA VAL A 193 -18.14 -10.17 10.44
C VAL A 193 -17.30 -9.31 11.37
N MET A 194 -17.59 -8.02 11.42
CA MET A 194 -16.94 -7.10 12.35
C MET A 194 -17.19 -7.57 13.78
N PRO A 195 -16.15 -7.84 14.57
CA PRO A 195 -16.32 -8.25 15.97
C PRO A 195 -16.94 -7.14 16.80
N THR A 196 -17.63 -7.51 17.87
CA THR A 196 -17.92 -6.60 18.99
C THR A 196 -16.70 -6.51 19.92
N ALA A 197 -16.61 -5.47 20.74
CA ALA A 197 -15.54 -5.36 21.72
C ALA A 197 -15.46 -6.57 22.70
N ALA A 198 -16.62 -7.16 23.03
CA ALA A 198 -16.67 -8.36 23.88
C ALA A 198 -16.08 -9.60 23.17
N GLN A 199 -16.32 -9.75 21.86
CA GLN A 199 -15.73 -10.81 21.05
C GLN A 199 -14.23 -10.60 20.87
N GLU A 200 -13.82 -9.36 20.68
CA GLU A 200 -12.39 -9.00 20.56
C GLU A 200 -11.64 -9.29 21.86
N GLN A 201 -12.24 -9.00 23.03
CA GLN A 201 -11.62 -9.35 24.31
C GLN A 201 -11.37 -10.85 24.44
N ILE A 202 -12.30 -11.70 24.01
CA ILE A 202 -12.12 -13.17 24.03
C ILE A 202 -10.98 -13.58 23.11
N MET A 203 -10.87 -12.99 21.91
CA MET A 203 -9.76 -13.27 20.99
C MET A 203 -8.41 -12.85 21.58
N VAL A 204 -8.33 -11.65 22.16
CA VAL A 204 -7.12 -11.15 22.83
C VAL A 204 -6.72 -12.07 23.99
N ASP A 205 -7.69 -12.57 24.78
CA ASP A 205 -7.42 -13.49 25.90
C ASP A 205 -6.87 -14.85 25.42
N HIS A 206 -7.40 -15.40 24.31
CA HIS A 206 -6.82 -16.59 23.68
C HIS A 206 -5.37 -16.35 23.25
N TRP A 207 -5.11 -15.26 22.54
CA TRP A 207 -3.77 -14.89 22.11
C TRP A 207 -2.81 -14.68 23.29
N ALA A 208 -3.23 -13.98 24.35
CA ALA A 208 -2.42 -13.72 25.53
C ALA A 208 -2.01 -15.02 26.26
N ASN A 209 -2.88 -16.04 26.25
CA ASN A 209 -2.57 -17.34 26.83
C ASN A 209 -1.57 -18.14 25.97
N LEU A 210 -1.65 -18.04 24.64
CA LEU A 210 -0.84 -18.83 23.72
C LEU A 210 0.50 -18.15 23.38
N VAL A 211 0.49 -16.82 23.24
CA VAL A 211 1.64 -15.98 22.88
C VAL A 211 1.76 -14.83 23.88
N PRO A 212 2.21 -15.07 25.12
CA PRO A 212 2.09 -14.10 26.23
C PRO A 212 3.00 -12.87 26.10
N SER A 213 4.01 -12.90 25.22
CA SER A 213 4.98 -11.80 25.06
C SER A 213 5.40 -11.66 23.59
N PRO A 214 4.46 -11.33 22.68
CA PRO A 214 4.81 -11.10 21.30
C PRO A 214 5.72 -9.87 21.16
N ALA A 215 6.53 -9.83 20.10
CA ALA A 215 7.38 -8.67 19.82
C ALA A 215 6.54 -7.43 19.45
N PHE A 216 5.41 -7.65 18.82
CA PHE A 216 4.32 -6.69 18.58
C PHE A 216 3.02 -7.48 18.42
N ASP A 217 1.90 -6.79 18.45
CA ASP A 217 0.62 -7.32 18.00
C ASP A 217 0.14 -6.58 16.77
N TYR A 218 -0.78 -7.18 16.02
CA TYR A 218 -1.17 -6.73 14.71
C TYR A 218 -2.70 -6.70 14.59
N VAL A 219 -3.28 -5.54 14.30
CA VAL A 219 -4.71 -5.39 14.03
C VAL A 219 -4.94 -5.30 12.53
N TYR A 220 -5.65 -6.27 11.97
CA TYR A 220 -6.09 -6.26 10.59
C TYR A 220 -7.61 -6.00 10.51
N ALA A 221 -8.07 -4.84 10.00
CA ALA A 221 -7.28 -3.73 9.50
C ALA A 221 -7.83 -2.41 10.02
N TRP A 222 -7.01 -1.34 10.01
CA TRP A 222 -7.50 0.01 10.26
C TRP A 222 -8.42 0.49 9.14
N GLY A 223 -7.95 0.45 7.89
CA GLY A 223 -8.66 0.92 6.72
C GLY A 223 -9.51 -0.14 6.04
N SER A 224 -10.71 0.24 5.57
CA SER A 224 -11.62 -0.63 4.81
C SER A 224 -11.01 -1.05 3.47
N GLN A 225 -11.21 -2.31 3.09
CA GLN A 225 -10.78 -2.92 1.83
C GLN A 225 -11.94 -3.75 1.26
N ASN A 226 -12.03 -3.90 -0.08
CA ASN A 226 -13.06 -4.71 -0.73
C ASN A 226 -14.52 -4.41 -0.28
N GLY A 227 -14.80 -3.16 0.11
CA GLY A 227 -16.12 -2.75 0.60
C GLY A 227 -16.51 -3.33 1.96
N ASP A 228 -15.56 -3.78 2.76
CA ASP A 228 -15.76 -4.20 4.15
C ASP A 228 -15.87 -3.01 5.09
N THR A 229 -16.26 -3.29 6.34
CA THR A 229 -16.14 -2.36 7.47
C THR A 229 -14.86 -2.71 8.22
N ALA A 230 -14.07 -1.70 8.57
CA ALA A 230 -12.81 -1.87 9.29
C ALA A 230 -12.76 -1.01 10.55
N LEU A 231 -11.65 -1.08 11.29
CA LEU A 231 -11.49 -0.43 12.61
C LEU A 231 -11.75 1.08 12.56
N GLU A 232 -11.36 1.77 11.49
CA GLU A 232 -11.62 3.21 11.30
C GLU A 232 -13.10 3.60 11.38
N ASN A 233 -14.01 2.67 11.07
CA ASN A 233 -15.44 2.86 11.09
C ASN A 233 -16.12 2.26 12.35
N SER A 234 -15.34 1.81 13.33
CA SER A 234 -15.84 1.20 14.57
C SER A 234 -15.32 1.93 15.81
N PRO A 235 -15.99 2.99 16.27
CA PRO A 235 -15.59 3.69 17.50
C PRO A 235 -15.52 2.79 18.75
N GLU A 236 -16.35 1.74 18.79
CA GLU A 236 -16.34 0.76 19.88
C GLU A 236 -15.02 -0.01 19.94
N LEU A 237 -14.57 -0.54 18.79
CA LEU A 237 -13.29 -1.26 18.72
C LEU A 237 -12.08 -0.33 18.85
N GLN A 238 -12.17 0.91 18.34
CA GLN A 238 -11.13 1.92 18.57
C GLN A 238 -10.94 2.16 20.07
N ALA A 239 -12.04 2.34 20.82
CA ALA A 239 -11.98 2.50 22.28
C ALA A 239 -11.42 1.25 22.97
N PHE A 240 -11.78 0.05 22.49
CA PHE A 240 -11.25 -1.22 23.00
C PHE A 240 -9.73 -1.28 22.81
N PHE A 241 -9.22 -1.09 21.57
CA PHE A 241 -7.78 -1.16 21.28
C PHE A 241 -7.00 -0.05 21.99
N LYS A 242 -7.57 1.15 22.13
CA LYS A 242 -6.98 2.21 22.94
C LYS A 242 -6.73 1.78 24.37
N GLN A 243 -7.67 1.08 24.99
CA GLN A 243 -7.52 0.55 26.35
C GLN A 243 -6.51 -0.60 26.38
N HIS A 244 -6.58 -1.51 25.42
CA HIS A 244 -5.64 -2.63 25.28
C HIS A 244 -4.20 -2.13 25.17
N ASN A 245 -3.93 -1.22 24.23
CA ASN A 245 -2.61 -0.67 23.94
C ASN A 245 -2.05 0.11 25.16
N ALA A 246 -2.90 0.83 25.89
CA ALA A 246 -2.49 1.54 27.10
C ALA A 246 -2.11 0.59 28.26
N SER A 247 -2.78 -0.57 28.37
CA SER A 247 -2.53 -1.53 29.46
C SER A 247 -1.19 -2.26 29.32
N THR A 248 -0.75 -2.49 28.08
CA THR A 248 0.51 -3.17 27.79
C THR A 248 1.74 -2.27 27.87
N THR A 249 1.58 -0.94 27.80
CA THR A 249 2.66 0.04 27.95
C THR A 249 2.99 0.39 29.41
N SER A 250 2.17 -0.03 30.38
CA SER A 250 2.28 0.37 31.78
C SER A 250 3.08 -0.60 32.66
N SER A 251 4.33 -0.93 32.31
CA SER A 251 5.29 -1.59 33.18
C SER A 251 6.55 -0.76 33.39
N THR A 252 6.43 0.41 33.98
CA THR A 252 7.56 1.17 34.54
C THR A 252 7.71 0.90 36.00
N PRO A 253 8.94 0.56 36.51
CA PRO A 253 9.19 0.54 37.99
C PRO A 253 9.06 1.97 38.57
N PRO A 254 8.74 2.13 39.83
CA PRO A 254 8.55 3.45 40.42
C PRO A 254 9.86 4.25 40.41
N VAL A 255 9.83 5.41 39.76
CA VAL A 255 10.92 6.39 39.82
C VAL A 255 10.85 7.15 41.12
N THR A 256 11.93 7.06 41.88
CA THR A 256 12.17 7.89 43.08
C THR A 256 12.36 9.35 42.61
N THR A 257 11.57 10.22 43.22
CA THR A 257 11.63 11.67 43.00
C THR A 257 12.90 12.29 43.55
N ASP A 258 13.65 13.02 42.73
CA ASP A 258 14.65 13.99 43.14
C ASP A 258 14.26 15.38 42.60
N PRO A 259 14.51 16.46 43.36
CA PRO A 259 13.78 17.73 43.18
C PRO A 259 14.33 18.57 42.03
N THR A 260 13.40 19.23 41.36
CA THR A 260 13.52 20.15 40.21
C THR A 260 14.44 21.35 40.49
N PRO A 261 15.36 21.72 39.55
CA PRO A 261 15.97 23.06 39.53
C PRO A 261 15.03 24.07 38.85
N PRO A 262 15.15 25.37 39.15
CA PRO A 262 14.24 26.41 38.65
C PRO A 262 14.48 26.77 37.19
N PRO A 263 13.47 27.36 36.52
CA PRO A 263 13.52 27.62 35.07
C PRO A 263 14.45 28.79 34.74
N THR A 264 15.39 28.54 33.84
CA THR A 264 16.12 29.57 33.13
C THR A 264 15.38 29.91 31.84
N SER A 265 14.97 31.17 31.74
CA SER A 265 14.41 31.75 30.53
C SER A 265 15.51 32.07 29.51
N ASP A 266 15.48 31.34 28.38
CA ASP A 266 16.27 31.70 27.21
C ASP A 266 15.33 32.10 26.05
N PRO A 267 15.64 33.17 25.30
CA PRO A 267 14.73 33.73 24.34
C PRO A 267 14.62 32.83 23.09
N THR A 268 13.38 32.59 22.69
CA THR A 268 12.98 31.88 21.47
C THR A 268 13.64 32.51 20.24
N PRO A 269 14.31 31.73 19.35
CA PRO A 269 14.67 32.26 18.03
C PRO A 269 13.41 32.49 17.21
N PRO A 270 13.37 33.48 16.30
CA PRO A 270 12.21 33.70 15.48
C PRO A 270 11.95 32.53 14.55
N SER A 271 10.74 31.97 14.59
CA SER A 271 10.23 31.00 13.65
C SER A 271 10.27 31.56 12.24
N THR A 272 11.09 30.97 11.36
CA THR A 272 11.11 31.28 9.92
C THR A 272 10.52 30.10 9.13
N ASP A 273 9.46 29.49 9.66
CA ASP A 273 8.70 28.52 8.90
C ASP A 273 7.54 29.27 8.23
N PRO A 274 7.52 29.39 6.88
CA PRO A 274 6.39 30.00 6.21
C PRO A 274 5.17 29.09 6.40
N THR A 275 4.13 29.66 6.96
CA THR A 275 2.80 29.06 7.08
C THR A 275 2.41 28.41 5.75
N PRO A 276 1.93 27.13 5.72
CA PRO A 276 1.39 26.56 4.49
C PRO A 276 0.33 27.49 3.91
N PRO A 277 0.31 27.70 2.58
CA PRO A 277 -0.74 28.51 1.98
C PRO A 277 -2.09 27.90 2.32
N THR A 278 -2.92 28.71 2.96
CA THR A 278 -4.25 28.34 3.43
C THR A 278 -5.18 28.04 2.26
N THR A 279 -5.99 27.00 2.43
CA THR A 279 -7.12 26.61 1.57
C THR A 279 -7.88 27.81 1.03
N THR A 280 -8.12 27.80 -0.27
CA THR A 280 -8.94 28.80 -0.95
C THR A 280 -10.43 28.58 -0.61
N ASP A 281 -11.15 29.68 -0.35
CA ASP A 281 -12.61 29.68 -0.22
C ASP A 281 -13.24 29.46 -1.63
N PRO A 282 -14.08 28.42 -1.85
CA PRO A 282 -14.67 28.14 -3.17
C PRO A 282 -15.58 29.25 -3.72
N SER A 283 -15.88 30.26 -2.92
CA SER A 283 -16.62 31.46 -3.34
C SER A 283 -15.75 32.56 -3.97
N GLN A 284 -14.45 32.42 -3.97
CA GLN A 284 -13.49 33.40 -4.50
C GLN A 284 -12.87 32.84 -5.80
N GLY A 285 -12.83 33.57 -6.87
CA GLY A 285 -12.39 33.18 -8.22
C GLY A 285 -11.04 32.44 -8.34
N ASP A 286 -10.53 32.25 -9.55
CA ASP A 286 -9.30 31.51 -9.85
C ASP A 286 -8.07 32.05 -9.11
N HIS A 287 -7.33 31.19 -8.40
CA HIS A 287 -6.15 31.57 -7.65
C HIS A 287 -4.87 30.98 -8.24
N VAL A 288 -3.77 31.71 -8.08
CA VAL A 288 -2.43 31.17 -8.29
C VAL A 288 -1.77 30.96 -6.92
N ILE A 289 -1.58 29.71 -6.53
CA ILE A 289 -0.98 29.32 -5.25
C ILE A 289 0.52 29.13 -5.51
N GLN A 290 1.34 29.99 -4.92
CA GLN A 290 2.79 29.88 -5.03
C GLN A 290 3.30 28.93 -3.93
N GLY A 291 4.05 27.92 -4.32
CA GLY A 291 4.67 27.01 -3.40
C GLY A 291 5.87 27.61 -2.66
N GLY A 292 6.27 26.92 -1.61
CA GLY A 292 7.36 27.32 -0.73
C GLY A 292 8.47 26.28 -0.66
N LYS A 293 9.41 26.47 0.25
CA LYS A 293 10.41 25.45 0.57
C LYS A 293 9.83 24.44 1.56
N GLY A 294 10.24 23.19 1.44
CA GLY A 294 9.80 22.07 2.28
C GLY A 294 8.57 21.38 1.69
N ASN A 295 8.16 20.29 2.31
CA ASN A 295 7.05 19.45 1.82
C ASN A 295 5.72 20.16 2.07
N ASN A 296 5.06 20.60 1.02
CA ASN A 296 3.80 21.31 1.07
C ASN A 296 2.62 20.42 0.68
N THR A 297 1.44 20.70 1.22
CA THR A 297 0.18 20.07 0.80
C THR A 297 -0.81 21.16 0.39
N TYR A 298 -1.30 21.05 -0.85
CA TYR A 298 -2.25 21.98 -1.44
C TYR A 298 -3.61 21.31 -1.55
N HIS A 299 -4.64 21.95 -1.00
CA HIS A 299 -6.01 21.47 -1.10
C HIS A 299 -6.74 22.25 -2.19
N ILE A 300 -7.23 21.55 -3.20
CA ILE A 300 -7.88 22.14 -4.38
C ILE A 300 -9.36 21.77 -4.37
N ASP A 301 -10.21 22.80 -4.36
CA ASP A 301 -11.67 22.73 -4.45
C ASP A 301 -12.24 23.53 -5.63
N ASN A 302 -11.35 24.20 -6.40
CA ASN A 302 -11.68 24.88 -7.64
C ASN A 302 -10.76 24.38 -8.77
N ALA A 303 -11.34 23.89 -9.85
CA ALA A 303 -10.61 23.31 -10.99
C ALA A 303 -9.70 24.32 -11.75
N HIS A 304 -9.92 25.60 -11.57
CA HIS A 304 -9.15 26.68 -12.22
C HIS A 304 -7.98 27.20 -11.36
N ASP A 305 -7.86 26.76 -10.11
CA ASP A 305 -6.72 27.11 -9.29
C ASP A 305 -5.43 26.55 -9.88
N LYS A 306 -4.33 27.25 -9.73
CA LYS A 306 -3.02 26.86 -10.25
C LYS A 306 -2.01 26.77 -9.12
N VAL A 307 -1.52 25.59 -8.85
CA VAL A 307 -0.37 25.40 -7.97
C VAL A 307 0.90 25.56 -8.80
N MET A 308 1.79 26.43 -8.33
CA MET A 308 3.09 26.71 -8.95
C MET A 308 4.18 26.40 -7.95
N GLU A 309 4.86 25.26 -8.12
CA GLU A 309 5.95 24.81 -7.26
C GLU A 309 7.27 24.80 -8.02
N ALA A 310 8.33 25.28 -7.38
CA ALA A 310 9.64 25.37 -7.97
C ALA A 310 10.45 24.09 -7.79
N ALA A 311 11.39 23.82 -8.70
CA ALA A 311 12.31 22.70 -8.59
C ALA A 311 13.07 22.73 -7.26
N GLY A 312 13.07 21.60 -6.55
CA GLY A 312 13.76 21.45 -5.25
C GLY A 312 13.01 22.10 -4.09
N GLY A 313 11.70 22.38 -4.25
CA GLY A 313 10.81 22.83 -3.19
C GLY A 313 10.71 21.84 -2.05
N GLY A 314 10.61 20.55 -2.35
CA GLY A 314 10.41 19.48 -1.37
C GLY A 314 9.74 18.29 -2.00
N PHE A 315 8.98 17.52 -1.23
CA PHE A 315 7.99 16.58 -1.71
C PHE A 315 6.62 17.22 -1.54
N ASP A 316 6.03 17.63 -2.64
CA ASP A 316 4.84 18.47 -2.66
C ASP A 316 3.62 17.70 -3.16
N LYS A 317 2.48 17.91 -2.50
CA LYS A 317 1.26 17.14 -2.71
C LYS A 317 0.09 18.05 -3.02
N VAL A 318 -0.66 17.72 -4.07
CA VAL A 318 -1.96 18.30 -4.38
C VAL A 318 -3.07 17.30 -4.02
N MET A 319 -4.04 17.72 -3.22
CA MET A 319 -5.24 16.98 -2.85
C MET A 319 -6.47 17.66 -3.44
N ALA A 320 -7.08 17.09 -4.47
CA ALA A 320 -8.19 17.68 -5.19
C ALA A 320 -9.54 17.08 -4.79
N SER A 321 -10.53 17.91 -4.49
CA SER A 321 -11.94 17.53 -4.30
C SER A 321 -12.77 17.67 -5.58
N VAL A 322 -12.14 18.16 -6.64
CA VAL A 322 -12.71 18.36 -7.99
C VAL A 322 -11.73 17.82 -9.03
N SER A 323 -12.18 17.61 -10.26
CA SER A 323 -11.28 17.25 -11.37
C SER A 323 -10.23 18.34 -11.55
N TYR A 324 -8.96 17.93 -11.63
CA TYR A 324 -7.83 18.86 -11.60
C TYR A 324 -6.69 18.43 -12.51
N ALA A 325 -6.01 19.42 -13.09
CA ALA A 325 -4.81 19.23 -13.87
C ALA A 325 -3.66 20.07 -13.30
N LEU A 326 -2.50 19.46 -13.12
CA LEU A 326 -1.29 20.16 -12.69
C LEU A 326 -0.86 21.17 -13.76
N SER A 327 -0.39 22.32 -13.31
CA SER A 327 0.19 23.33 -14.20
C SER A 327 1.54 22.87 -14.75
N THR A 328 1.79 23.15 -16.02
CA THR A 328 3.12 22.96 -16.65
C THR A 328 4.17 23.73 -15.85
N GLY A 329 5.34 23.10 -15.61
CA GLY A 329 6.45 23.68 -14.88
C GLY A 329 6.28 23.64 -13.35
N SER A 330 5.18 23.09 -12.83
CA SER A 330 4.98 22.90 -11.39
C SER A 330 5.58 21.58 -10.93
N HIS A 331 6.56 21.65 -10.05
CA HIS A 331 7.25 20.48 -9.48
C HIS A 331 6.43 19.91 -8.31
N ILE A 332 5.43 19.12 -8.63
CA ILE A 332 4.56 18.40 -7.69
C ILE A 332 4.85 16.91 -7.85
N GLU A 333 5.15 16.22 -6.76
CA GLU A 333 5.46 14.80 -6.76
C GLU A 333 4.22 13.92 -6.60
N GLN A 334 3.14 14.46 -5.98
CA GLN A 334 1.89 13.71 -5.82
C GLN A 334 0.66 14.55 -6.14
N LEU A 335 -0.20 14.01 -7.02
CA LEU A 335 -1.55 14.49 -7.25
C LEU A 335 -2.55 13.42 -6.80
N SER A 336 -3.48 13.76 -5.90
CA SER A 336 -4.46 12.80 -5.40
C SER A 336 -5.84 13.42 -5.26
N THR A 337 -6.87 12.59 -5.27
CA THR A 337 -8.18 13.01 -4.76
C THR A 337 -8.09 13.30 -3.27
N SER A 338 -8.92 14.21 -2.76
CA SER A 338 -8.96 14.57 -1.33
C SER A 338 -9.46 13.41 -0.44
N SER A 339 -10.12 12.41 -1.04
CA SER A 339 -10.56 11.19 -0.38
C SER A 339 -10.49 10.02 -1.36
N THR A 340 -9.59 9.10 -1.15
CA THR A 340 -9.46 7.86 -1.95
C THR A 340 -10.67 6.92 -1.81
N ARG A 341 -11.52 7.14 -0.81
CA ARG A 341 -12.76 6.39 -0.57
C ARG A 341 -13.98 7.05 -1.17
N GLY A 342 -13.84 8.27 -1.68
CA GLY A 342 -14.93 8.96 -2.39
C GLY A 342 -15.38 8.15 -3.61
N THR A 343 -16.69 8.18 -3.89
CA THR A 343 -17.28 7.53 -5.08
C THR A 343 -17.66 8.54 -6.17
N THR A 344 -17.36 9.81 -5.94
CA THR A 344 -17.53 10.86 -6.96
C THR A 344 -16.40 10.74 -7.99
N ALA A 345 -16.75 10.67 -9.26
CA ALA A 345 -15.78 10.69 -10.34
C ALA A 345 -14.96 11.99 -10.31
N ILE A 346 -13.66 11.88 -10.16
CA ILE A 346 -12.70 13.01 -10.14
C ILE A 346 -11.57 12.68 -11.11
N ASP A 347 -11.46 13.45 -12.19
CA ASP A 347 -10.42 13.26 -13.19
C ASP A 347 -9.14 13.97 -12.76
N LEU A 348 -8.01 13.29 -12.91
CA LEU A 348 -6.69 13.81 -12.51
C LEU A 348 -5.74 13.80 -13.70
N THR A 349 -5.09 14.92 -13.95
CA THR A 349 -4.07 15.04 -15.00
C THR A 349 -2.78 15.59 -14.42
N GLY A 350 -1.69 14.85 -14.58
CA GLY A 350 -0.32 15.25 -14.26
C GLY A 350 0.23 16.29 -15.24
N ASN A 351 1.51 16.53 -15.19
CA ASN A 351 2.20 17.44 -16.10
C ASN A 351 3.39 16.74 -16.81
N GLU A 352 4.49 17.44 -17.09
CA GLU A 352 5.65 16.88 -17.81
C GLU A 352 6.67 16.17 -16.90
N PHE A 353 6.47 16.13 -15.60
CA PHE A 353 7.35 15.47 -14.64
C PHE A 353 6.75 14.12 -14.20
N GLY A 354 7.57 13.25 -13.59
CA GLY A 354 7.09 12.00 -13.02
C GLY A 354 6.38 12.23 -11.69
N GLN A 355 5.10 11.84 -11.61
CA GLN A 355 4.26 11.96 -10.41
C GLN A 355 3.74 10.62 -9.92
N THR A 356 3.23 10.62 -8.68
CA THR A 356 2.28 9.63 -8.20
C THR A 356 0.86 10.20 -8.28
N ILE A 357 -0.01 9.63 -9.14
CA ILE A 357 -1.39 10.10 -9.33
C ILE A 357 -2.36 9.08 -8.77
N ILE A 358 -3.23 9.53 -7.84
CA ILE A 358 -4.08 8.65 -7.03
C ILE A 358 -5.54 9.10 -7.13
N GLY A 359 -6.38 8.26 -7.72
CA GLY A 359 -7.83 8.41 -7.82
C GLY A 359 -8.58 8.10 -6.52
N ASN A 360 -9.82 7.63 -6.66
CA ASN A 360 -10.70 7.20 -5.56
C ASN A 360 -11.57 6.00 -6.00
N ASN A 361 -12.60 5.64 -5.21
CA ASN A 361 -13.52 4.56 -5.60
C ASN A 361 -14.62 4.99 -6.60
N GLY A 362 -14.52 6.15 -7.22
CA GLY A 362 -15.38 6.59 -8.32
C GLY A 362 -14.69 6.36 -9.67
N ASP A 363 -15.45 6.44 -10.77
CA ASP A 363 -14.93 6.25 -12.13
C ASP A 363 -14.01 7.42 -12.52
N ASN A 364 -12.73 7.25 -12.36
CA ASN A 364 -11.74 8.31 -12.59
C ASN A 364 -11.14 8.23 -14.00
N LYS A 365 -10.82 9.39 -14.55
CA LYS A 365 -9.96 9.51 -15.72
C LYS A 365 -8.59 10.02 -15.29
N ILE A 366 -7.57 9.17 -15.41
CA ILE A 366 -6.22 9.42 -14.92
C ILE A 366 -5.26 9.53 -16.10
N ASN A 367 -4.57 10.66 -16.20
CA ASN A 367 -3.58 10.93 -17.22
C ASN A 367 -2.27 11.35 -16.54
N GLY A 368 -1.21 10.58 -16.66
CA GLY A 368 0.11 10.93 -16.12
C GLY A 368 0.68 12.21 -16.72
N GLY A 369 0.43 12.43 -17.99
CA GLY A 369 1.08 13.50 -18.73
C GLY A 369 2.38 13.02 -19.35
N GLY A 370 3.46 13.75 -19.12
CA GLY A 370 4.80 13.30 -19.47
C GLY A 370 5.59 12.93 -18.21
N GLY A 371 6.73 12.30 -18.39
CA GLY A 371 7.47 11.73 -17.29
C GLY A 371 7.15 10.24 -17.14
N SER A 372 7.65 9.61 -16.10
CA SER A 372 7.28 8.23 -15.78
C SER A 372 6.50 8.25 -14.47
N ASP A 373 5.21 7.98 -14.58
CA ASP A 373 4.24 8.18 -13.50
C ASP A 373 3.84 6.88 -12.83
N LEU A 374 3.47 6.97 -11.56
CA LEU A 374 2.78 5.90 -10.85
C LEU A 374 1.30 6.25 -10.78
N LEU A 375 0.46 5.47 -11.49
CA LEU A 375 -0.98 5.70 -11.59
C LEU A 375 -1.74 4.67 -10.76
N LYS A 376 -2.72 5.13 -9.99
CA LYS A 376 -3.57 4.29 -9.16
C LYS A 376 -5.02 4.77 -9.22
N GLY A 377 -5.93 3.89 -9.66
CA GLY A 377 -7.37 4.19 -9.81
C GLY A 377 -8.17 3.96 -8.53
N TYR A 378 -7.86 2.92 -7.79
CA TYR A 378 -8.61 2.25 -6.73
C TYR A 378 -9.81 1.48 -7.25
N GLY A 379 -11.02 1.88 -6.92
CA GLY A 379 -12.23 1.20 -7.37
C GLY A 379 -13.05 2.09 -8.28
N GLY A 380 -14.01 1.50 -8.97
CA GLY A 380 -14.76 2.16 -10.04
C GLY A 380 -14.40 1.58 -11.40
N HIS A 381 -14.80 2.27 -12.46
CA HIS A 381 -14.42 1.97 -13.84
C HIS A 381 -13.46 3.05 -14.32
N ASP A 382 -12.18 2.84 -14.06
CA ASP A 382 -11.16 3.86 -14.31
C ASP A 382 -10.68 3.86 -15.77
N ALA A 383 -10.31 5.04 -16.26
CA ALA A 383 -9.71 5.23 -17.57
C ALA A 383 -8.29 5.81 -17.45
N PHE A 384 -7.28 4.98 -17.71
CA PHE A 384 -5.89 5.40 -17.76
C PHE A 384 -5.55 5.90 -19.17
N VAL A 385 -5.17 7.18 -19.29
CA VAL A 385 -5.07 7.90 -20.55
C VAL A 385 -3.62 8.14 -20.94
N PHE A 386 -3.27 7.74 -22.15
CA PHE A 386 -1.96 7.97 -22.76
C PHE A 386 -2.12 8.92 -23.95
N SER A 387 -1.72 10.18 -23.77
CA SER A 387 -1.92 11.26 -24.73
C SER A 387 -0.67 12.11 -24.98
N THR A 388 0.49 11.67 -24.50
CA THR A 388 1.78 12.35 -24.65
C THR A 388 2.75 11.51 -25.49
N ALA A 389 3.78 12.15 -26.03
CA ALA A 389 4.75 11.49 -26.87
C ALA A 389 5.45 10.32 -26.15
N LEU A 390 5.52 9.17 -26.81
CA LEU A 390 6.14 7.95 -26.28
C LEU A 390 7.67 8.09 -26.25
N GLY A 391 8.30 7.50 -25.25
CA GLY A 391 9.76 7.48 -25.16
C GLY A 391 10.27 6.86 -23.85
N PRO A 392 11.59 6.67 -23.72
CA PRO A 392 12.18 5.95 -22.59
C PRO A 392 12.03 6.67 -21.24
N ASN A 393 11.70 7.97 -21.24
CA ASN A 393 11.46 8.77 -20.05
C ASN A 393 9.97 9.05 -19.81
N ASN A 394 9.09 8.32 -20.49
CA ASN A 394 7.64 8.47 -20.41
C ASN A 394 7.00 7.08 -20.46
N ILE A 395 7.23 6.31 -19.39
CA ILE A 395 6.72 4.95 -19.23
C ILE A 395 6.02 4.90 -17.87
N ASP A 396 4.69 4.86 -17.90
CA ASP A 396 3.90 4.89 -16.68
C ASP A 396 3.71 3.49 -16.10
N ARG A 397 3.54 3.44 -14.79
CA ARG A 397 3.15 2.22 -14.08
C ARG A 397 1.71 2.36 -13.58
N ILE A 398 0.81 1.50 -14.04
CA ILE A 398 -0.53 1.37 -13.46
C ILE A 398 -0.47 0.30 -12.39
N ALA A 399 -0.73 0.69 -11.12
CA ALA A 399 -0.45 -0.15 -9.96
C ALA A 399 -1.57 -1.16 -9.66
N ASP A 400 -2.82 -0.83 -10.02
CA ASP A 400 -4.03 -1.56 -9.59
C ASP A 400 -5.04 -1.81 -10.72
N PHE A 401 -4.58 -1.92 -11.96
CA PHE A 401 -5.45 -2.14 -13.12
C PHE A 401 -6.35 -3.37 -12.98
N ASN A 402 -7.65 -3.16 -12.99
CA ASN A 402 -8.67 -4.20 -12.96
C ASN A 402 -9.21 -4.49 -14.35
N VAL A 403 -8.83 -5.62 -14.96
CA VAL A 403 -9.20 -6.00 -16.33
C VAL A 403 -10.73 -6.08 -16.58
N PHE A 404 -11.55 -6.20 -15.53
CA PHE A 404 -13.00 -6.29 -15.62
C PHE A 404 -13.71 -4.93 -15.54
N GLN A 405 -13.04 -3.92 -15.01
CA GLN A 405 -13.63 -2.61 -14.75
C GLN A 405 -12.92 -1.51 -15.54
N ASP A 406 -11.59 -1.53 -15.59
CA ASP A 406 -10.79 -0.42 -16.10
C ASP A 406 -10.55 -0.49 -17.61
N LYS A 407 -10.15 0.66 -18.16
CA LYS A 407 -9.79 0.83 -19.56
C LYS A 407 -8.49 1.61 -19.71
N ILE A 408 -7.77 1.30 -20.77
CA ILE A 408 -6.61 2.06 -21.25
C ILE A 408 -7.06 2.86 -22.46
N TYR A 409 -6.97 4.20 -22.35
CA TYR A 409 -7.33 5.12 -23.44
C TYR A 409 -6.07 5.58 -24.14
N LEU A 410 -6.02 5.34 -25.44
CA LEU A 410 -4.88 5.66 -26.31
C LEU A 410 -5.26 6.78 -27.28
N ASP A 411 -4.56 7.90 -27.22
CA ASP A 411 -4.78 9.01 -28.16
C ASP A 411 -4.31 8.61 -29.56
N HIS A 412 -5.23 8.64 -30.54
CA HIS A 412 -4.93 8.24 -31.92
C HIS A 412 -3.86 9.10 -32.61
N THR A 413 -3.57 10.29 -32.10
CA THR A 413 -2.50 11.15 -32.63
C THR A 413 -1.11 10.69 -32.18
N ILE A 414 -1.05 10.01 -31.04
CA ILE A 414 0.18 9.43 -30.47
C ILE A 414 0.34 7.98 -30.97
N PHE A 415 -0.73 7.20 -30.91
CA PHE A 415 -0.78 5.81 -31.36
C PHE A 415 -1.24 5.76 -32.82
N ALA A 416 -0.40 6.34 -33.69
CA ALA A 416 -0.72 6.54 -35.11
C ALA A 416 -0.96 5.20 -35.84
N GLY A 417 -2.00 5.16 -36.66
CA GLY A 417 -2.41 3.96 -37.41
C GLY A 417 -3.58 3.23 -36.76
N LEU A 418 -3.84 3.41 -35.46
CA LEU A 418 -5.00 2.85 -34.81
C LEU A 418 -6.26 3.70 -35.14
N GLN A 419 -7.38 3.02 -35.36
CA GLN A 419 -8.67 3.68 -35.65
C GLN A 419 -9.40 4.01 -34.34
N LYS A 420 -10.05 5.18 -34.27
CA LYS A 420 -10.87 5.58 -33.13
C LYS A 420 -11.95 4.55 -32.83
N GLY A 421 -12.20 4.34 -31.53
CA GLY A 421 -13.17 3.38 -31.03
C GLY A 421 -12.47 2.19 -30.34
N ALA A 422 -13.16 1.06 -30.27
CA ALA A 422 -12.61 -0.16 -29.68
C ALA A 422 -11.38 -0.64 -30.47
N LEU A 423 -10.35 -1.09 -29.77
CA LEU A 423 -9.17 -1.68 -30.40
C LEU A 423 -9.59 -2.97 -31.13
N SER A 424 -9.15 -3.14 -32.37
CA SER A 424 -9.37 -4.40 -33.09
C SER A 424 -8.53 -5.52 -32.49
N ALA A 425 -9.10 -6.72 -32.41
CA ALA A 425 -8.35 -7.91 -31.97
C ALA A 425 -7.10 -8.19 -32.83
N SER A 426 -7.11 -7.79 -34.11
CA SER A 426 -5.94 -7.90 -34.99
C SER A 426 -4.82 -6.90 -34.67
N ASN A 427 -5.08 -5.90 -33.84
CA ASN A 427 -4.08 -4.90 -33.46
C ASN A 427 -3.50 -5.16 -32.05
N PHE A 428 -3.91 -6.25 -31.40
CA PHE A 428 -3.47 -6.62 -30.06
C PHE A 428 -2.78 -7.98 -30.03
N HIS A 429 -1.59 -8.04 -29.46
CA HIS A 429 -0.83 -9.28 -29.31
C HIS A 429 -0.33 -9.47 -27.89
N ILE A 430 -0.39 -10.72 -27.38
CA ILE A 430 0.25 -11.12 -26.13
C ILE A 430 1.55 -11.84 -26.43
N GLY A 431 2.66 -11.21 -26.14
CA GLY A 431 4.00 -11.73 -26.40
C GLY A 431 5.09 -10.72 -26.08
N PRO A 432 6.36 -11.10 -26.24
CA PRO A 432 7.48 -10.20 -26.02
C PRO A 432 7.69 -9.18 -27.16
N ALA A 433 7.12 -9.42 -28.35
CA ALA A 433 7.21 -8.57 -29.52
C ALA A 433 6.03 -8.84 -30.45
N ALA A 434 5.82 -7.97 -31.47
CA ALA A 434 4.84 -8.17 -32.53
C ALA A 434 5.08 -9.52 -33.24
N HIS A 435 3.99 -10.20 -33.59
CA HIS A 435 4.00 -11.47 -34.30
C HIS A 435 3.69 -11.29 -35.80
N ASP A 436 2.89 -10.30 -36.13
CA ASP A 436 2.57 -9.95 -37.53
C ASP A 436 2.51 -8.42 -37.73
N ALA A 437 2.25 -7.99 -39.01
CA ALA A 437 2.26 -6.60 -39.36
C ALA A 437 1.11 -5.76 -38.82
N ASN A 438 0.10 -6.39 -38.20
CA ASN A 438 -1.05 -5.70 -37.64
C ASN A 438 -0.94 -5.58 -36.13
N ASP A 439 0.02 -6.25 -35.48
CA ASP A 439 0.22 -6.22 -34.02
C ASP A 439 0.83 -4.87 -33.60
N HIS A 440 -0.02 -3.94 -33.20
CA HIS A 440 0.40 -2.60 -32.80
C HIS A 440 0.47 -2.41 -31.29
N ILE A 441 -0.40 -3.06 -30.52
CA ILE A 441 -0.38 -3.03 -29.05
C ILE A 441 0.08 -4.39 -28.56
N ILE A 442 1.25 -4.41 -27.92
CA ILE A 442 1.90 -5.64 -27.46
C ILE A 442 1.89 -5.65 -25.92
N TYR A 443 1.34 -6.71 -25.34
CA TYR A 443 1.40 -6.95 -23.92
C TYR A 443 2.32 -8.13 -23.60
N ASN A 444 3.43 -7.86 -22.94
CA ASN A 444 4.31 -8.91 -22.41
C ASN A 444 3.78 -9.37 -21.05
N SER A 445 3.03 -10.46 -21.02
CA SER A 445 2.41 -10.95 -19.77
C SER A 445 3.43 -11.40 -18.72
N ALA A 446 4.64 -11.77 -19.09
CA ALA A 446 5.68 -12.16 -18.13
C ALA A 446 6.27 -10.98 -17.36
N THR A 447 6.25 -9.77 -17.92
CA THR A 447 6.83 -8.57 -17.34
C THR A 447 5.81 -7.49 -17.01
N GLY A 448 4.58 -7.60 -17.53
CA GLY A 448 3.55 -6.56 -17.45
C GLY A 448 3.75 -5.41 -18.45
N ALA A 449 4.79 -5.42 -19.27
CA ALA A 449 5.10 -4.33 -20.20
C ALA A 449 4.03 -4.19 -21.30
N LEU A 450 3.58 -2.96 -21.53
CA LEU A 450 2.75 -2.55 -22.66
C LEU A 450 3.58 -1.72 -23.62
N SER A 451 3.62 -2.14 -24.89
CA SER A 451 4.39 -1.48 -25.94
C SER A 451 3.51 -1.15 -27.14
N PHE A 452 3.88 -0.11 -27.85
CA PHE A 452 3.33 0.26 -29.15
C PHE A 452 4.36 -0.01 -30.24
N ASP A 453 3.95 -0.70 -31.29
CA ASP A 453 4.71 -0.93 -32.50
C ASP A 453 3.98 -0.33 -33.69
N SER A 454 4.60 0.63 -34.37
CA SER A 454 3.95 1.39 -35.45
C SER A 454 3.83 0.62 -36.76
N ASP A 455 4.65 -0.43 -36.97
CA ASP A 455 4.71 -1.21 -38.21
C ASP A 455 4.70 -2.74 -38.00
N GLY A 456 4.42 -3.18 -36.75
CA GLY A 456 4.35 -4.60 -36.35
C GLY A 456 5.70 -5.30 -36.50
N ILE A 457 5.77 -6.33 -37.35
CA ILE A 457 7.05 -7.02 -37.66
C ILE A 457 7.96 -6.23 -38.61
N GLY A 458 7.75 -4.93 -38.77
CA GLY A 458 8.51 -4.04 -39.63
C GLY A 458 9.92 -3.72 -39.12
N GLY A 459 10.48 -2.63 -39.56
CA GLY A 459 11.85 -2.23 -39.24
C GLY A 459 11.96 -1.31 -38.01
N HIS A 460 10.85 -0.84 -37.45
CA HIS A 460 10.83 0.00 -36.26
C HIS A 460 10.75 -0.87 -35.03
N ALA A 461 11.49 -0.49 -33.98
CA ALA A 461 11.39 -1.17 -32.68
C ALA A 461 10.14 -0.71 -31.93
N GLN A 462 9.45 -1.64 -31.29
CA GLN A 462 8.36 -1.31 -30.39
C GLN A 462 8.82 -0.38 -29.27
N THR A 463 7.95 0.54 -28.84
CA THR A 463 8.21 1.49 -27.76
C THR A 463 7.31 1.18 -26.58
N GLN A 464 7.90 0.87 -25.44
CA GLN A 464 7.13 0.68 -24.20
C GLN A 464 6.56 2.03 -23.74
N PHE A 465 5.27 2.05 -23.34
CA PHE A 465 4.59 3.24 -22.85
C PHE A 465 4.00 3.04 -21.44
N ALA A 466 3.77 1.78 -21.03
CA ALA A 466 3.27 1.50 -19.71
C ALA A 466 3.77 0.16 -19.17
N SER A 467 3.54 -0.05 -17.87
CA SER A 467 3.65 -1.36 -17.22
C SER A 467 2.45 -1.59 -16.31
N LEU A 468 1.96 -2.82 -16.31
CA LEU A 468 0.89 -3.34 -15.45
C LEU A 468 1.45 -4.44 -14.55
N ALA A 469 0.63 -5.00 -13.67
CA ALA A 469 0.98 -6.24 -12.99
C ALA A 469 1.22 -7.34 -14.05
N PRO A 470 2.23 -8.20 -13.88
CA PRO A 470 2.42 -9.38 -14.72
C PRO A 470 1.21 -10.32 -14.67
N HIS A 471 1.07 -11.14 -15.72
CA HIS A 471 0.07 -12.21 -15.82
C HIS A 471 -1.41 -11.79 -15.78
N LEU A 472 -1.71 -10.50 -16.04
CA LEU A 472 -3.10 -10.08 -16.22
C LEU A 472 -3.72 -10.73 -17.47
N HIS A 473 -4.99 -11.09 -17.39
CA HIS A 473 -5.78 -11.53 -18.54
C HIS A 473 -6.24 -10.35 -19.40
N LEU A 474 -5.27 -9.59 -19.90
CA LEU A 474 -5.52 -8.41 -20.74
C LEU A 474 -5.94 -8.84 -22.13
N GLY A 475 -6.89 -8.11 -22.72
CA GLY A 475 -7.35 -8.31 -24.10
C GLY A 475 -7.58 -6.97 -24.81
N GLU A 476 -7.89 -7.02 -26.10
CA GLU A 476 -8.20 -5.84 -26.91
C GLU A 476 -9.36 -5.02 -26.33
N SER A 477 -10.30 -5.70 -25.64
CA SER A 477 -11.45 -5.04 -24.98
C SER A 477 -11.06 -4.12 -23.83
N SER A 478 -9.83 -4.24 -23.31
CA SER A 478 -9.29 -3.33 -22.28
C SER A 478 -8.88 -1.96 -22.84
N PHE A 479 -8.88 -1.78 -24.16
CA PHE A 479 -8.38 -0.57 -24.82
C PHE A 479 -9.49 0.19 -25.54
N LEU A 480 -9.38 1.51 -25.53
CA LEU A 480 -10.20 2.42 -26.33
C LEU A 480 -9.28 3.46 -27.00
N ILE A 481 -9.41 3.61 -28.33
CA ILE A 481 -8.70 4.62 -29.10
C ILE A 481 -9.55 5.90 -29.13
N VAL A 482 -9.03 7.00 -28.65
CA VAL A 482 -9.75 8.28 -28.43
C VAL A 482 -9.24 9.40 -29.36
#